data_fba20784247ea3a048405a138daca630
#
_entry.id   fba20784247ea3a048405a138daca630
#
_cell.length_a   1.000
_cell.length_b   1.000
_cell.length_c   1.000
_cell.angle_alpha   90.00
_cell.angle_beta   90.00
_cell.angle_gamma   90.00
#
_symmetry.space_group_name_H-M   'P 1'
#
loop_
_entity.id
_entity.type
_entity.pdbx_description
1 polymer ?
#
loop_
_entity_poly.entity_id
_entity_poly.type
_entity_poly.pdbx_seq_one_letter_code
_entity_poly.pdbx_strand_id
1 'polypeptide(L)'
;MDLQIKEKTISLIDSLKSTCQTYGMGNDGNEYKIITQVFLYKYLNDKFGYEIKKLDKRIATAEKWEITYSELSEDDREDLFDTMNPDVPRLNPEHLISHLWNQQAKGDFDLIFDQTMIDIADKNIDIFSTQTTQNTKIPLFEKLTQYVTDEAQRAPFARALVDKLVNFSFEETFSEHYDFFAAIFEYLIKDYNTAGGGKYAEYYTPHAIATIMARLLVGDDADLHNIECYDPSAGTGTLLMALGHQIGEDRCTIFAQDISQRSNKMLKLNLILNGLVSSLDHAIQGDTLVAPYHKSDDGQSLRTFDYVVSNPPFKMDFSDTREKIAAMPARFWAGVPTIPKKDIDKMAIYTLFIQHVINSLKENGKGAIVVPTGFLTAKSSVAGKVLKHIVDQKIIYGAVSMPSNVFANTGTNVSVLFFDNSRSADKVVLIDASKLGEEYKDGNLQKRRLRPEEIEKIITTFRNKEAVDDFSVAVTYDEIIAKKYSLAAGQYFDVKIEYVELTQEEFEAKMSAFKTELQSFFEEGNALQTEIMKQLGKVKYE
;
A
#
# COMPACT_ATOMS: atom_id res chain seq x y z
N MET A 1 -20.28 -1.42 8.56
CA MET A 1 -19.17 -1.23 9.52
C MET A 1 -19.76 -0.76 10.85
N ASP A 2 -19.59 -1.51 11.92
CA ASP A 2 -19.96 -1.05 13.26
C ASP A 2 -18.98 0.03 13.73
N LEU A 3 -19.45 1.28 13.79
CA LEU A 3 -18.66 2.44 14.21
C LEU A 3 -18.11 2.26 15.64
N GLN A 4 -18.85 1.59 16.51
CA GLN A 4 -18.46 1.39 17.89
C GLN A 4 -17.26 0.42 18.01
N ILE A 5 -17.24 -0.64 17.23
CA ILE A 5 -16.11 -1.60 17.20
C ILE A 5 -14.85 -0.92 16.66
N LYS A 6 -14.99 -0.13 15.59
CA LYS A 6 -13.89 0.64 15.03
C LYS A 6 -13.29 1.61 16.05
N GLU A 7 -14.12 2.37 16.76
CA GLU A 7 -13.67 3.32 17.78
C GLU A 7 -12.97 2.62 18.95
N LYS A 8 -13.48 1.48 19.42
CA LYS A 8 -12.84 0.66 20.44
C LYS A 8 -11.44 0.18 20.00
N THR A 9 -11.32 -0.28 18.74
CA THR A 9 -10.05 -0.77 18.20
C THR A 9 -9.04 0.36 18.04
N ILE A 10 -9.46 1.53 17.58
CA ILE A 10 -8.62 2.74 17.53
C ILE A 10 -8.16 3.13 18.95
N SER A 11 -9.06 3.09 19.92
CA SER A 11 -8.74 3.40 21.33
C SER A 11 -7.68 2.43 21.90
N LEU A 12 -7.72 1.16 21.53
CA LEU A 12 -6.64 0.20 21.89
C LEU A 12 -5.30 0.67 21.32
N ILE A 13 -5.24 0.98 20.02
CA ILE A 13 -4.01 1.44 19.35
C ILE A 13 -3.46 2.69 20.05
N ASP A 14 -4.32 3.67 20.34
CA ASP A 14 -3.93 4.92 21.01
C ASP A 14 -3.43 4.68 22.44
N SER A 15 -4.03 3.72 23.15
CA SER A 15 -3.58 3.34 24.48
C SER A 15 -2.20 2.68 24.48
N LEU A 16 -1.90 1.86 23.45
CA LEU A 16 -0.57 1.27 23.24
C LEU A 16 0.47 2.35 22.90
N LYS A 17 0.12 3.31 22.02
CA LYS A 17 0.97 4.48 21.73
C LYS A 17 1.28 5.28 22.97
N SER A 18 0.25 5.61 23.79
CA SER A 18 0.42 6.32 25.05
C SER A 18 1.33 5.57 26.01
N THR A 19 1.25 4.23 26.05
CA THR A 19 2.15 3.40 26.84
C THR A 19 3.59 3.54 26.37
N CYS A 20 3.85 3.41 25.04
CA CYS A 20 5.19 3.62 24.48
C CYS A 20 5.74 5.01 24.80
N GLN A 21 4.93 6.06 24.69
CA GLN A 21 5.32 7.42 25.04
C GLN A 21 5.70 7.57 26.52
N THR A 22 4.92 6.96 27.42
CA THR A 22 5.19 7.00 28.88
C THR A 22 6.55 6.40 29.23
N TYR A 23 7.00 5.39 28.48
CA TYR A 23 8.29 4.74 28.68
C TYR A 23 9.40 5.27 27.75
N GLY A 24 9.23 6.49 27.24
CA GLY A 24 10.26 7.22 26.47
C GLY A 24 10.44 6.81 25.02
N MET A 25 9.51 6.02 24.46
CA MET A 25 9.57 5.55 23.07
C MET A 25 8.66 6.31 22.11
N GLY A 26 8.06 7.42 22.56
CA GLY A 26 7.22 8.25 21.69
C GLY A 26 7.99 8.80 20.48
N ASN A 27 7.50 8.55 19.29
CA ASN A 27 8.14 8.86 18.01
C ASN A 27 9.50 8.15 17.78
N ASP A 28 9.85 7.16 18.58
CA ASP A 28 11.02 6.31 18.34
C ASP A 28 10.78 5.36 17.16
N GLY A 29 11.86 5.06 16.41
CA GLY A 29 11.78 4.15 15.27
C GLY A 29 11.35 2.72 15.61
N ASN A 30 11.31 2.34 16.91
CA ASN A 30 10.88 1.03 17.38
C ASN A 30 9.44 1.01 17.91
N GLU A 31 8.84 2.17 18.16
CA GLU A 31 7.46 2.29 18.66
C GLU A 31 6.48 1.44 17.83
N TYR A 32 6.54 1.58 16.50
CA TYR A 32 5.66 0.83 15.59
C TYR A 32 5.85 -0.69 15.69
N LYS A 33 7.09 -1.17 15.91
CA LYS A 33 7.38 -2.59 16.05
C LYS A 33 6.67 -3.17 17.26
N ILE A 34 6.69 -2.44 18.38
CA ILE A 34 6.04 -2.83 19.63
C ILE A 34 4.53 -2.86 19.40
N ILE A 35 3.96 -1.75 18.95
CA ILE A 35 2.51 -1.62 18.80
C ILE A 35 1.94 -2.65 17.83
N THR A 36 2.59 -2.85 16.67
CA THR A 36 2.12 -3.82 15.68
C THR A 36 2.18 -5.25 16.16
N GLN A 37 3.24 -5.64 16.89
CA GLN A 37 3.38 -6.99 17.42
C GLN A 37 2.45 -7.25 18.61
N VAL A 38 2.29 -6.29 19.51
CA VAL A 38 1.35 -6.40 20.64
C VAL A 38 -0.10 -6.44 20.15
N PHE A 39 -0.45 -5.61 19.18
CA PHE A 39 -1.76 -5.63 18.52
C PHE A 39 -2.01 -6.99 17.85
N LEU A 40 -1.03 -7.50 17.11
CA LEU A 40 -1.12 -8.80 16.44
C LEU A 40 -1.23 -9.94 17.48
N TYR A 41 -0.45 -9.90 18.54
CA TYR A 41 -0.56 -10.90 19.61
C TYR A 41 -1.98 -10.96 20.19
N LYS A 42 -2.59 -9.79 20.46
CA LYS A 42 -3.98 -9.74 20.92
C LYS A 42 -4.96 -10.32 19.89
N TYR A 43 -4.79 -9.92 18.62
CA TYR A 43 -5.63 -10.44 17.54
C TYR A 43 -5.55 -11.97 17.43
N LEU A 44 -4.34 -12.53 17.45
CA LEU A 44 -4.11 -13.97 17.35
C LEU A 44 -4.61 -14.74 18.58
N ASN A 45 -4.44 -14.18 19.80
CA ASN A 45 -4.99 -14.77 21.02
C ASN A 45 -6.53 -14.90 20.93
N ASP A 46 -7.19 -13.85 20.50
CA ASP A 46 -8.66 -13.83 20.41
C ASP A 46 -9.16 -14.68 19.23
N LYS A 47 -8.45 -14.68 18.11
CA LYS A 47 -8.75 -15.54 16.96
C LYS A 47 -8.65 -17.02 17.34
N PHE A 48 -7.61 -17.39 18.06
CA PHE A 48 -7.47 -18.74 18.61
C PHE A 48 -8.65 -19.10 19.50
N GLY A 49 -9.00 -18.27 20.49
CA GLY A 49 -10.15 -18.50 21.35
C GLY A 49 -11.46 -18.64 20.58
N TYR A 50 -11.68 -17.78 19.57
CA TYR A 50 -12.86 -17.82 18.73
C TYR A 50 -12.98 -19.14 17.95
N GLU A 51 -11.87 -19.67 17.42
CA GLU A 51 -11.87 -20.90 16.63
C GLU A 51 -12.01 -22.15 17.52
N ILE A 52 -11.32 -22.25 18.65
CA ILE A 52 -11.45 -23.43 19.55
C ILE A 52 -12.83 -23.54 20.20
N LYS A 53 -13.53 -22.41 20.43
CA LYS A 53 -14.93 -22.41 20.86
C LYS A 53 -15.88 -23.07 19.86
N LYS A 54 -15.55 -23.07 18.57
CA LYS A 54 -16.36 -23.76 17.54
C LYS A 54 -16.16 -25.26 17.56
N LEU A 55 -15.00 -25.73 18.04
CA LEU A 55 -14.59 -27.13 18.01
C LEU A 55 -14.97 -27.89 19.29
N ASP A 56 -14.90 -27.24 20.46
CA ASP A 56 -15.15 -27.86 21.75
C ASP A 56 -16.28 -27.16 22.52
N LYS A 57 -17.36 -27.91 22.80
CA LYS A 57 -18.51 -27.40 23.53
C LYS A 57 -18.18 -27.05 25.00
N ARG A 58 -17.21 -27.72 25.63
CA ARG A 58 -16.76 -27.40 27.00
C ARG A 58 -16.22 -25.98 27.05
N ILE A 59 -15.43 -25.62 26.04
CA ILE A 59 -14.83 -24.29 25.90
C ILE A 59 -15.90 -23.25 25.49
N ALA A 60 -16.79 -23.61 24.58
CA ALA A 60 -17.83 -22.71 24.06
C ALA A 60 -18.83 -22.24 25.15
N THR A 61 -19.13 -23.10 26.13
CA THR A 61 -20.10 -22.82 27.20
C THR A 61 -19.47 -22.34 28.50
N ALA A 62 -18.14 -22.26 28.55
CA ALA A 62 -17.41 -21.81 29.72
C ALA A 62 -17.54 -20.29 29.92
N GLU A 63 -17.71 -19.84 31.16
CA GLU A 63 -17.69 -18.42 31.51
C GLU A 63 -16.32 -17.77 31.20
N LYS A 64 -15.24 -18.54 31.42
CA LYS A 64 -13.85 -18.18 31.09
C LYS A 64 -13.21 -19.30 30.30
N TRP A 65 -13.26 -19.18 28.99
CA TRP A 65 -12.77 -20.21 28.07
C TRP A 65 -11.29 -20.56 28.27
N GLU A 66 -10.47 -19.57 28.66
CA GLU A 66 -9.02 -19.73 28.87
C GLU A 66 -8.73 -20.72 30.01
N ILE A 67 -9.54 -20.69 31.09
CA ILE A 67 -9.39 -21.60 32.23
C ILE A 67 -9.72 -23.02 31.77
N THR A 68 -10.88 -23.22 31.13
CA THR A 68 -11.31 -24.53 30.62
C THR A 68 -10.30 -25.10 29.64
N TYR A 69 -9.76 -24.29 28.73
CA TYR A 69 -8.71 -24.68 27.81
C TYR A 69 -7.43 -25.11 28.53
N SER A 70 -7.03 -24.38 29.57
CA SER A 70 -5.82 -24.69 30.36
C SER A 70 -5.94 -25.99 31.15
N GLU A 71 -7.16 -26.41 31.47
CA GLU A 71 -7.45 -27.66 32.20
C GLU A 71 -7.55 -28.90 31.29
N LEU A 72 -7.55 -28.70 29.95
CA LEU A 72 -7.53 -29.83 29.01
C LEU A 72 -6.23 -30.63 29.11
N SER A 73 -6.30 -31.94 28.87
CA SER A 73 -5.12 -32.79 28.71
C SER A 73 -4.28 -32.34 27.49
N GLU A 74 -3.03 -32.75 27.45
CA GLU A 74 -2.16 -32.50 26.29
C GLU A 74 -2.74 -33.15 25.03
N ASP A 75 -3.24 -34.38 25.12
CA ASP A 75 -3.87 -35.10 24.02
C ASP A 75 -5.11 -34.34 23.50
N ASP A 76 -6.02 -33.89 24.39
CA ASP A 76 -7.18 -33.08 23.96
C ASP A 76 -6.76 -31.79 23.23
N ARG A 77 -5.66 -31.16 23.61
CA ARG A 77 -5.17 -29.96 22.95
C ARG A 77 -4.56 -30.23 21.57
N GLU A 78 -3.81 -31.32 21.44
CA GLU A 78 -3.27 -31.74 20.13
C GLU A 78 -4.41 -32.13 19.17
N ASP A 79 -5.46 -32.83 19.64
CA ASP A 79 -6.65 -33.11 18.84
C ASP A 79 -7.34 -31.81 18.34
N LEU A 80 -7.39 -30.77 19.20
CA LEU A 80 -7.89 -29.48 18.78
C LEU A 80 -7.01 -28.85 17.69
N PHE A 81 -5.69 -28.91 17.84
CA PHE A 81 -4.76 -28.34 16.85
C PHE A 81 -4.85 -29.06 15.49
N ASP A 82 -5.10 -30.35 15.49
CA ASP A 82 -5.21 -31.15 14.26
C ASP A 82 -6.54 -30.92 13.52
N THR A 83 -7.59 -30.55 14.26
CA THR A 83 -8.92 -30.25 13.67
C THR A 83 -9.14 -28.79 13.38
N MET A 84 -8.33 -27.90 13.95
CA MET A 84 -8.43 -26.45 13.79
C MET A 84 -8.01 -26.03 12.37
N ASN A 85 -8.60 -24.92 11.87
CA ASN A 85 -8.15 -24.31 10.63
C ASN A 85 -6.62 -24.04 10.70
N PRO A 86 -5.82 -24.52 9.72
CA PRO A 86 -4.37 -24.34 9.70
C PRO A 86 -3.91 -22.89 9.72
N ASP A 87 -4.77 -21.94 9.33
CA ASP A 87 -4.50 -20.50 9.33
C ASP A 87 -4.63 -19.86 10.74
N VAL A 88 -4.94 -20.64 11.76
CA VAL A 88 -5.06 -20.18 13.16
C VAL A 88 -3.80 -20.57 13.94
N PRO A 89 -3.26 -19.64 14.78
CA PRO A 89 -2.04 -19.96 15.54
C PRO A 89 -2.30 -21.07 16.56
N ARG A 90 -1.32 -21.94 16.77
CA ARG A 90 -1.32 -22.92 17.86
C ARG A 90 -0.77 -22.25 19.13
N LEU A 91 -1.64 -22.03 20.11
CA LEU A 91 -1.26 -21.42 21.39
C LEU A 91 -1.41 -22.41 22.54
N ASN A 92 -0.36 -22.59 23.33
CA ASN A 92 -0.43 -23.31 24.59
C ASN A 92 -1.06 -22.43 25.69
N PRO A 93 -1.51 -22.99 26.82
CA PRO A 93 -2.06 -22.21 27.92
C PRO A 93 -1.16 -21.07 28.41
N GLU A 94 0.17 -21.30 28.48
CA GLU A 94 1.17 -20.31 28.87
C GLU A 94 1.34 -19.17 27.88
N HIS A 95 0.86 -19.34 26.64
CA HIS A 95 0.90 -18.31 25.61
C HIS A 95 -0.28 -17.33 25.70
N LEU A 96 -1.31 -17.63 26.50
CA LEU A 96 -2.50 -16.80 26.59
C LEU A 96 -2.25 -15.50 27.36
N ILE A 97 -2.92 -14.45 26.92
CA ILE A 97 -2.85 -13.11 27.60
C ILE A 97 -3.34 -13.22 29.04
N SER A 98 -4.36 -14.03 29.31
CA SER A 98 -4.85 -14.30 30.66
C SER A 98 -3.78 -14.97 31.57
N HIS A 99 -2.94 -15.82 31.01
CA HIS A 99 -1.81 -16.40 31.74
C HIS A 99 -0.78 -15.32 32.10
N LEU A 100 -0.36 -14.51 31.14
CA LEU A 100 0.55 -13.40 31.39
C LEU A 100 0.00 -12.43 32.47
N TRP A 101 -1.29 -12.12 32.39
CA TRP A 101 -1.96 -11.30 33.40
C TRP A 101 -1.79 -11.86 34.81
N ASN A 102 -1.95 -13.17 34.99
CA ASN A 102 -1.80 -13.84 36.28
C ASN A 102 -0.33 -13.91 36.75
N GLN A 103 0.64 -13.72 35.86
CA GLN A 103 2.08 -13.73 36.21
C GLN A 103 2.68 -12.35 36.52
N GLN A 104 1.93 -11.28 36.41
CA GLN A 104 2.42 -9.88 36.54
C GLN A 104 3.13 -9.57 37.85
N ALA A 105 2.84 -10.29 38.94
CA ALA A 105 3.47 -10.08 40.24
C ALA A 105 4.94 -10.57 40.29
N LYS A 106 5.40 -11.35 39.32
CA LYS A 106 6.78 -11.84 39.25
C LYS A 106 7.75 -10.71 38.93
N GLY A 107 8.93 -10.74 39.59
CA GLY A 107 9.96 -9.71 39.43
C GLY A 107 10.57 -9.63 38.04
N ASP A 108 10.66 -10.76 37.37
CA ASP A 108 11.23 -11.00 36.03
C ASP A 108 10.15 -11.02 34.92
N PHE A 109 9.09 -10.25 35.07
CA PHE A 109 7.94 -10.29 34.15
C PHE A 109 8.28 -9.87 32.72
N ASP A 110 9.25 -9.00 32.50
CA ASP A 110 9.78 -8.66 31.18
C ASP A 110 10.37 -9.87 30.46
N LEU A 111 11.12 -10.71 31.18
CA LEU A 111 11.68 -11.94 30.59
C LEU A 111 10.57 -12.96 30.27
N ILE A 112 9.56 -13.09 31.13
CA ILE A 112 8.39 -13.95 30.88
C ILE A 112 7.64 -13.48 29.64
N PHE A 113 7.37 -12.18 29.55
CA PHE A 113 6.68 -11.59 28.40
C PHE A 113 7.44 -11.81 27.07
N ASP A 114 8.74 -11.46 27.06
CA ASP A 114 9.59 -11.63 25.87
C ASP A 114 9.72 -13.11 25.47
N GLN A 115 9.85 -14.02 26.45
CA GLN A 115 9.92 -15.46 26.15
C GLN A 115 8.61 -15.97 25.58
N THR A 116 7.47 -15.54 26.10
CA THR A 116 6.15 -15.90 25.55
C THR A 116 6.04 -15.49 24.07
N MET A 117 6.51 -14.28 23.72
CA MET A 117 6.50 -13.81 22.33
C MET A 117 7.36 -14.72 21.42
N ILE A 118 8.55 -15.11 21.89
CA ILE A 118 9.44 -15.99 21.15
C ILE A 118 8.85 -17.39 21.01
N ASP A 119 8.31 -17.97 22.08
CA ASP A 119 7.74 -19.33 22.09
C ASP A 119 6.54 -19.44 21.15
N ILE A 120 5.69 -18.40 21.10
CA ILE A 120 4.59 -18.31 20.11
C ILE A 120 5.16 -18.30 18.68
N ALA A 121 6.19 -17.49 18.44
CA ALA A 121 6.78 -17.38 17.12
C ALA A 121 7.43 -18.69 16.66
N ASP A 122 8.16 -19.37 17.55
CA ASP A 122 8.85 -20.62 17.26
C ASP A 122 7.86 -21.77 17.02
N LYS A 123 6.81 -21.89 17.87
CA LYS A 123 5.76 -22.90 17.72
C LYS A 123 4.99 -22.78 16.40
N ASN A 124 4.89 -21.57 15.87
CA ASN A 124 4.11 -21.25 14.67
C ASN A 124 4.98 -20.84 13.48
N ILE A 125 6.28 -21.11 13.50
CA ILE A 125 7.24 -20.67 12.47
C ILE A 125 6.90 -21.16 11.07
N ASP A 126 6.28 -22.31 10.95
CA ASP A 126 5.91 -22.92 9.67
C ASP A 126 4.67 -22.28 9.04
N ILE A 127 3.81 -21.65 9.84
CA ILE A 127 2.56 -21.04 9.39
C ILE A 127 2.71 -19.52 9.32
N PHE A 128 3.30 -18.91 10.35
CA PHE A 128 3.33 -17.46 10.55
C PHE A 128 4.72 -16.85 10.34
N SER A 129 5.46 -17.31 9.34
CA SER A 129 6.73 -16.66 8.95
C SER A 129 6.66 -16.08 7.53
N THR A 130 7.47 -15.09 7.27
CA THR A 130 7.83 -14.65 5.91
C THR A 130 9.27 -15.05 5.65
N GLN A 131 9.75 -14.90 4.42
CA GLN A 131 11.12 -15.32 4.11
C GLN A 131 11.90 -14.26 3.34
N THR A 132 13.21 -14.38 3.40
CA THR A 132 14.14 -13.63 2.56
C THR A 132 14.34 -14.33 1.22
N THR A 133 14.96 -13.64 0.27
CA THR A 133 15.40 -14.25 -1.01
C THR A 133 16.40 -15.40 -0.84
N GLN A 134 16.94 -15.59 0.36
CA GLN A 134 17.86 -16.70 0.71
C GLN A 134 17.15 -17.83 1.49
N ASN A 135 15.83 -17.85 1.47
CA ASN A 135 14.98 -18.83 2.19
C ASN A 135 15.17 -18.81 3.72
N THR A 136 15.62 -17.70 4.30
CA THR A 136 15.66 -17.54 5.76
C THR A 136 14.29 -17.12 6.25
N LYS A 137 13.69 -17.93 7.14
CA LYS A 137 12.40 -17.61 7.77
C LYS A 137 12.54 -16.41 8.71
N ILE A 138 11.59 -15.48 8.63
CA ILE A 138 11.50 -14.30 9.49
C ILE A 138 10.34 -14.54 10.46
N PRO A 139 10.62 -14.72 11.77
CA PRO A 139 9.60 -15.06 12.76
C PRO A 139 8.56 -13.95 12.93
N LEU A 140 7.41 -14.33 13.49
CA LEU A 140 6.28 -13.42 13.72
C LEU A 140 6.59 -12.35 14.77
N PHE A 141 7.18 -12.77 15.88
CA PHE A 141 7.46 -11.93 17.04
C PHE A 141 8.95 -11.90 17.38
N GLU A 142 9.33 -10.88 18.10
CA GLU A 142 10.68 -10.67 18.65
C GLU A 142 10.58 -10.18 20.10
N LYS A 143 11.71 -10.13 20.84
CA LYS A 143 11.76 -9.57 22.18
C LYS A 143 11.43 -8.08 22.13
N LEU A 144 10.39 -7.62 22.82
CA LEU A 144 9.90 -6.25 22.75
C LEU A 144 10.43 -5.37 23.87
N THR A 145 10.69 -5.92 25.06
CA THR A 145 11.17 -5.13 26.20
C THR A 145 12.60 -4.65 26.02
N GLN A 146 13.38 -5.28 25.12
CA GLN A 146 14.74 -4.85 24.76
C GLN A 146 14.83 -3.41 24.23
N TYR A 147 13.73 -2.88 23.69
CA TYR A 147 13.67 -1.50 23.18
C TYR A 147 13.58 -0.46 24.30
N VAL A 148 13.23 -0.86 25.54
CA VAL A 148 13.29 -0.01 26.73
C VAL A 148 14.72 -0.01 27.26
N THR A 149 15.38 1.14 27.15
CA THR A 149 16.80 1.28 27.50
C THR A 149 17.07 1.04 28.99
N ASP A 150 16.20 1.58 29.86
CA ASP A 150 16.30 1.38 31.30
C ASP A 150 15.75 -0.01 31.68
N GLU A 151 16.64 -0.91 32.11
CA GLU A 151 16.27 -2.28 32.47
C GLU A 151 15.25 -2.33 33.62
N ALA A 152 15.30 -1.38 34.60
CA ALA A 152 14.35 -1.32 35.66
C ALA A 152 12.91 -0.98 35.21
N GLN A 153 12.77 -0.39 34.01
CA GLN A 153 11.48 -0.04 33.42
C GLN A 153 10.92 -1.15 32.50
N ARG A 154 11.68 -2.18 32.16
CA ARG A 154 11.23 -3.26 31.23
C ARG A 154 10.03 -4.04 31.79
N ALA A 155 10.11 -4.50 33.05
CA ALA A 155 9.00 -5.23 33.66
C ALA A 155 7.75 -4.34 33.89
N PRO A 156 7.83 -3.10 34.38
CA PRO A 156 6.72 -2.15 34.38
C PRO A 156 6.11 -1.91 33.02
N PHE A 157 6.94 -1.76 32.00
CA PHE A 157 6.49 -1.58 30.61
C PHE A 157 5.68 -2.78 30.07
N ALA A 158 6.22 -4.01 30.24
CA ALA A 158 5.53 -5.23 29.84
C ALA A 158 4.17 -5.39 30.54
N ARG A 159 4.08 -5.08 31.85
CA ARG A 159 2.81 -5.04 32.61
C ARG A 159 1.83 -4.05 31.99
N ALA A 160 2.29 -2.83 31.71
CA ALA A 160 1.45 -1.79 31.15
C ALA A 160 0.88 -2.18 29.75
N LEU A 161 1.66 -2.91 28.93
CA LEU A 161 1.16 -3.46 27.66
C LEU A 161 0.08 -4.52 27.88
N VAL A 162 0.33 -5.52 28.77
CA VAL A 162 -0.64 -6.59 29.05
C VAL A 162 -1.93 -6.03 29.63
N ASP A 163 -1.87 -5.01 30.49
CA ASP A 163 -3.05 -4.33 31.05
C ASP A 163 -3.98 -3.74 29.97
N LYS A 164 -3.43 -3.27 28.85
CA LYS A 164 -4.24 -2.75 27.73
C LYS A 164 -4.96 -3.86 26.96
N LEU A 165 -4.37 -5.06 26.92
CA LEU A 165 -4.89 -6.18 26.14
C LEU A 165 -6.04 -6.92 26.82
N VAL A 166 -6.02 -7.05 28.16
CA VAL A 166 -6.96 -7.87 28.90
C VAL A 166 -8.40 -7.39 28.79
N ASN A 167 -8.61 -6.07 28.72
CA ASN A 167 -9.96 -5.45 28.70
C ASN A 167 -10.49 -5.23 27.28
N PHE A 168 -9.81 -5.72 26.25
CA PHE A 168 -10.23 -5.60 24.86
C PHE A 168 -10.52 -6.99 24.27
N SER A 169 -11.45 -7.08 23.32
CA SER A 169 -11.73 -8.31 22.56
C SER A 169 -11.91 -7.99 21.07
N PHE A 170 -11.29 -8.81 20.24
CA PHE A 170 -11.50 -8.82 18.79
C PHE A 170 -12.65 -9.74 18.36
N GLU A 171 -13.32 -10.47 19.27
CA GLU A 171 -14.29 -11.50 18.90
C GLU A 171 -15.41 -10.97 18.00
N GLU A 172 -15.90 -9.76 18.29
CA GLU A 172 -16.94 -9.10 17.47
C GLU A 172 -16.43 -8.69 16.08
N THR A 173 -15.10 -8.56 15.89
CA THR A 173 -14.51 -8.12 14.61
C THR A 173 -14.33 -9.24 13.61
N PHE A 174 -14.37 -10.51 14.04
CA PHE A 174 -14.14 -11.65 13.14
C PHE A 174 -15.27 -11.90 12.13
N SER A 175 -16.40 -11.22 12.29
CA SER A 175 -17.49 -11.15 11.29
C SER A 175 -17.41 -9.90 10.39
N GLU A 176 -16.49 -8.97 10.67
CA GLU A 176 -16.30 -7.76 9.86
C GLU A 176 -15.51 -8.07 8.57
N HIS A 177 -15.68 -7.20 7.59
CA HIS A 177 -15.12 -7.37 6.27
C HIS A 177 -13.84 -6.54 6.05
N TYR A 178 -13.24 -6.72 4.90
CA TYR A 178 -12.03 -6.04 4.42
C TYR A 178 -11.95 -4.55 4.74
N ASP A 179 -13.03 -3.79 4.55
CA ASP A 179 -13.03 -2.34 4.79
C ASP A 179 -12.74 -1.96 6.25
N PHE A 180 -13.14 -2.82 7.21
CA PHE A 180 -12.80 -2.61 8.62
C PHE A 180 -11.30 -2.77 8.85
N PHE A 181 -10.71 -3.88 8.43
CA PHE A 181 -9.28 -4.15 8.63
C PHE A 181 -8.40 -3.19 7.84
N ALA A 182 -8.80 -2.81 6.62
CA ALA A 182 -8.11 -1.79 5.85
C ALA A 182 -8.07 -0.43 6.58
N ALA A 183 -9.20 -0.01 7.16
CA ALA A 183 -9.29 1.24 7.92
C ALA A 183 -8.47 1.21 9.23
N ILE A 184 -8.47 0.08 9.94
CA ILE A 184 -7.66 -0.12 11.15
C ILE A 184 -6.17 -0.14 10.80
N PHE A 185 -5.80 -0.85 9.74
CA PHE A 185 -4.42 -0.90 9.28
C PHE A 185 -3.90 0.48 8.85
N GLU A 186 -4.72 1.23 8.10
CA GLU A 186 -4.40 2.60 7.70
C GLU A 186 -4.19 3.52 8.92
N TYR A 187 -5.04 3.40 9.94
CA TYR A 187 -4.88 4.13 11.19
C TYR A 187 -3.60 3.73 11.93
N LEU A 188 -3.32 2.44 12.00
CA LEU A 188 -2.14 1.90 12.68
C LEU A 188 -0.83 2.44 12.08
N ILE A 189 -0.76 2.57 10.75
CA ILE A 189 0.45 3.02 10.05
C ILE A 189 0.53 4.54 9.80
N LYS A 190 -0.56 5.29 10.07
CA LYS A 190 -0.67 6.73 9.76
C LYS A 190 0.50 7.55 10.31
N ASP A 191 0.80 7.39 11.58
CA ASP A 191 1.84 8.20 12.26
C ASP A 191 3.25 7.80 11.82
N TYR A 192 3.44 6.53 11.46
CA TYR A 192 4.73 6.02 10.98
C TYR A 192 5.06 6.48 9.57
N ASN A 193 4.05 6.80 8.77
CA ASN A 193 4.22 7.41 7.47
C ASN A 193 4.64 8.88 7.58
N THR A 194 4.27 9.58 8.65
CA THR A 194 4.61 10.99 8.89
C THR A 194 5.93 11.18 9.62
N ALA A 195 6.25 10.35 10.62
CA ALA A 195 7.45 10.48 11.47
C ALA A 195 8.77 10.20 10.72
N GLY A 196 8.75 9.47 9.61
CA GLY A 196 9.94 9.11 8.81
C GLY A 196 10.45 10.21 7.87
N GLY A 197 10.06 11.47 8.04
CA GLY A 197 10.52 12.57 7.19
C GLY A 197 10.04 12.48 5.73
N GLY A 198 8.89 11.90 5.49
CA GLY A 198 8.28 11.75 4.15
C GLY A 198 8.79 10.58 3.33
N LYS A 199 9.94 9.98 3.66
CA LYS A 199 10.52 8.88 2.88
C LYS A 199 9.69 7.59 2.86
N TYR A 200 8.83 7.37 3.85
CA TYR A 200 8.02 6.14 3.97
C TYR A 200 6.57 6.31 3.51
N ALA A 201 6.08 7.52 3.43
CA ALA A 201 4.74 7.79 2.89
C ALA A 201 4.66 7.64 1.36
N GLU A 202 5.81 7.61 0.69
CA GLU A 202 5.89 7.36 -0.75
C GLU A 202 5.46 5.93 -1.13
N TYR A 203 5.44 4.99 -0.17
CA TYR A 203 5.15 3.57 -0.40
C TYR A 203 3.74 3.13 0.00
N TYR A 204 2.93 4.05 0.54
CA TYR A 204 1.55 3.72 0.90
C TYR A 204 0.60 4.05 -0.25
N THR A 205 -0.16 3.06 -0.70
CA THR A 205 -1.19 3.25 -1.71
C THR A 205 -2.53 3.56 -1.03
N PRO A 206 -3.18 4.69 -1.34
CA PRO A 206 -4.51 5.00 -0.80
C PRO A 206 -5.53 3.92 -1.14
N HIS A 207 -6.37 3.58 -0.17
CA HIS A 207 -7.39 2.54 -0.31
C HIS A 207 -8.29 2.74 -1.54
N ALA A 208 -8.73 3.99 -1.82
CA ALA A 208 -9.52 4.32 -2.99
C ALA A 208 -8.86 3.91 -4.33
N ILE A 209 -7.54 4.12 -4.44
CA ILE A 209 -6.78 3.74 -5.64
C ILE A 209 -6.68 2.22 -5.74
N ALA A 210 -6.42 1.54 -4.62
CA ALA A 210 -6.36 0.08 -4.57
C ALA A 210 -7.70 -0.55 -4.97
N THR A 211 -8.82 -0.01 -4.48
CA THR A 211 -10.18 -0.44 -4.85
C THR A 211 -10.45 -0.25 -6.34
N ILE A 212 -10.10 0.92 -6.92
CA ILE A 212 -10.27 1.17 -8.36
C ILE A 212 -9.45 0.15 -9.16
N MET A 213 -8.17 -0.05 -8.81
CA MET A 213 -7.30 -1.00 -9.52
C MET A 213 -7.85 -2.41 -9.44
N ALA A 214 -8.22 -2.90 -8.26
CA ALA A 214 -8.74 -4.25 -8.07
C ALA A 214 -10.03 -4.47 -8.86
N ARG A 215 -11.01 -3.58 -8.72
CA ARG A 215 -12.31 -3.70 -9.39
C ARG A 215 -12.22 -3.59 -10.91
N LEU A 216 -11.29 -2.81 -11.45
CA LEU A 216 -11.08 -2.72 -12.91
C LEU A 216 -10.32 -3.90 -13.49
N LEU A 217 -9.44 -4.54 -12.71
CA LEU A 217 -8.71 -5.73 -13.15
C LEU A 217 -9.59 -6.99 -13.11
N VAL A 218 -10.24 -7.23 -11.96
CA VAL A 218 -11.00 -8.47 -11.71
C VAL A 218 -12.35 -8.43 -12.41
N GLY A 219 -12.99 -7.27 -12.47
CA GLY A 219 -14.37 -7.16 -12.98
C GLY A 219 -15.39 -7.68 -11.96
N ASP A 220 -16.53 -8.15 -12.48
CA ASP A 220 -17.64 -8.70 -11.68
C ASP A 220 -17.76 -10.22 -11.86
N ASP A 221 -16.68 -10.89 -12.31
CA ASP A 221 -16.66 -12.33 -12.52
C ASP A 221 -16.67 -13.05 -11.17
N ALA A 222 -17.78 -13.70 -10.85
CA ALA A 222 -17.99 -14.36 -9.56
C ALA A 222 -17.37 -15.78 -9.48
N ASP A 223 -16.86 -16.31 -10.59
CA ASP A 223 -16.47 -17.74 -10.68
C ASP A 223 -14.94 -17.94 -10.76
N LEU A 224 -14.19 -17.01 -10.20
CA LEU A 224 -12.73 -17.08 -10.14
C LEU A 224 -12.28 -18.05 -9.03
N HIS A 225 -11.36 -18.96 -9.36
CA HIS A 225 -10.76 -19.92 -8.43
C HIS A 225 -9.27 -20.13 -8.75
N ASN A 226 -8.48 -20.40 -7.73
CA ASN A 226 -7.03 -20.66 -7.86
C ASN A 226 -6.28 -19.53 -8.54
N ILE A 227 -6.66 -18.30 -8.24
CA ILE A 227 -6.08 -17.09 -8.83
C ILE A 227 -4.78 -16.74 -8.13
N GLU A 228 -3.76 -16.43 -8.89
CA GLU A 228 -2.46 -15.98 -8.40
C GLU A 228 -2.28 -14.49 -8.64
N CYS A 229 -2.13 -13.74 -7.54
CA CYS A 229 -1.92 -12.28 -7.55
C CYS A 229 -0.48 -11.96 -7.14
N TYR A 230 0.15 -10.99 -7.81
CA TYR A 230 1.53 -10.61 -7.53
C TYR A 230 1.72 -9.10 -7.46
N ASP A 231 2.58 -8.67 -6.50
CA ASP A 231 3.11 -7.30 -6.45
C ASP A 231 4.65 -7.33 -6.26
N PRO A 232 5.43 -6.87 -7.25
CA PRO A 232 6.90 -6.84 -7.20
C PRO A 232 7.47 -5.71 -6.33
N SER A 233 6.64 -4.82 -5.82
CA SER A 233 6.98 -3.69 -4.93
C SER A 233 5.91 -3.53 -3.86
N ALA A 234 5.61 -4.63 -3.18
CA ALA A 234 4.39 -4.85 -2.41
C ALA A 234 4.15 -3.82 -1.29
N GLY A 235 5.20 -3.17 -0.80
CA GLY A 235 5.07 -2.23 0.31
C GLY A 235 4.37 -2.88 1.50
N THR A 236 3.28 -2.28 1.94
CA THR A 236 2.44 -2.80 3.03
C THR A 236 1.34 -3.77 2.54
N GLY A 237 1.26 -4.06 1.24
CA GLY A 237 0.32 -5.02 0.66
C GLY A 237 -1.07 -4.48 0.35
N THR A 238 -1.32 -3.18 0.42
CA THR A 238 -2.66 -2.60 0.24
C THR A 238 -3.30 -2.98 -1.10
N LEU A 239 -2.53 -2.99 -2.21
CA LEU A 239 -3.03 -3.41 -3.53
C LEU A 239 -3.42 -4.90 -3.56
N LEU A 240 -2.60 -5.73 -2.93
CA LEU A 240 -2.83 -7.19 -2.87
C LEU A 240 -4.04 -7.53 -2.01
N MET A 241 -4.26 -6.81 -0.89
CA MET A 241 -5.45 -7.00 -0.06
C MET A 241 -6.72 -6.60 -0.82
N ALA A 242 -6.68 -5.52 -1.59
CA ALA A 242 -7.81 -5.11 -2.43
C ALA A 242 -8.13 -6.16 -3.51
N LEU A 243 -7.12 -6.77 -4.13
CA LEU A 243 -7.30 -7.88 -5.07
C LEU A 243 -7.89 -9.11 -4.39
N GLY A 244 -7.28 -9.53 -3.25
CA GLY A 244 -7.75 -10.69 -2.49
C GLY A 244 -9.21 -10.55 -2.09
N HIS A 245 -9.61 -9.37 -1.61
CA HIS A 245 -11.00 -9.09 -1.28
C HIS A 245 -11.93 -9.14 -2.51
N GLN A 246 -11.51 -8.56 -3.65
CA GLN A 246 -12.34 -8.52 -4.87
C GLN A 246 -12.53 -9.92 -5.49
N ILE A 247 -11.56 -10.82 -5.31
CA ILE A 247 -11.60 -12.21 -5.82
C ILE A 247 -12.29 -13.14 -4.82
N GLY A 248 -12.04 -12.93 -3.54
CA GLY A 248 -12.34 -13.78 -2.41
C GLY A 248 -11.04 -14.35 -1.84
N GLU A 249 -10.84 -14.17 -0.53
CA GLU A 249 -9.60 -14.52 0.17
C GLU A 249 -9.27 -16.01 0.11
N ASP A 250 -10.31 -16.86 0.02
CA ASP A 250 -10.23 -18.32 -0.12
C ASP A 250 -10.03 -18.80 -1.56
N ARG A 251 -10.06 -17.90 -2.55
CA ARG A 251 -10.00 -18.20 -3.99
C ARG A 251 -8.71 -17.76 -4.66
N CYS A 252 -7.84 -17.06 -3.92
CA CYS A 252 -6.59 -16.56 -4.45
C CYS A 252 -5.39 -16.85 -3.56
N THR A 253 -4.22 -16.85 -4.17
CA THR A 253 -2.92 -16.89 -3.51
C THR A 253 -2.17 -15.60 -3.81
N ILE A 254 -1.65 -14.97 -2.77
CA ILE A 254 -0.91 -13.72 -2.86
C ILE A 254 0.58 -14.01 -2.92
N PHE A 255 1.25 -13.45 -3.91
CA PHE A 255 2.70 -13.43 -4.06
C PHE A 255 3.17 -11.98 -3.93
N ALA A 256 4.24 -11.77 -3.19
CA ALA A 256 4.76 -10.43 -2.93
C ALA A 256 6.28 -10.43 -2.82
N GLN A 257 6.90 -9.33 -3.27
CA GLN A 257 8.29 -9.09 -3.00
C GLN A 257 8.52 -7.60 -2.74
N ASP A 258 9.30 -7.28 -1.70
CA ASP A 258 9.69 -5.90 -1.38
C ASP A 258 11.07 -5.87 -0.73
N ILE A 259 11.88 -4.86 -1.06
CA ILE A 259 13.23 -4.71 -0.51
C ILE A 259 13.22 -4.28 0.95
N SER A 260 12.16 -3.60 1.40
CA SER A 260 12.05 -3.02 2.72
C SER A 260 11.67 -4.04 3.78
N GLN A 261 12.54 -4.25 4.77
CA GLN A 261 12.22 -5.08 5.95
C GLN A 261 11.01 -4.55 6.73
N ARG A 262 10.88 -3.22 6.82
CA ARG A 262 9.75 -2.59 7.50
C ARG A 262 8.45 -2.87 6.78
N SER A 263 8.43 -2.68 5.46
CA SER A 263 7.25 -2.97 4.64
C SER A 263 6.85 -4.45 4.73
N ASN A 264 7.81 -5.37 4.72
CA ASN A 264 7.57 -6.80 4.84
C ASN A 264 6.89 -7.16 6.19
N LYS A 265 7.31 -6.54 7.31
CA LYS A 265 6.65 -6.73 8.61
C LYS A 265 5.21 -6.24 8.61
N MET A 266 4.92 -5.12 7.92
CA MET A 266 3.57 -4.58 7.78
C MET A 266 2.72 -5.43 6.83
N LEU A 267 3.30 -5.90 5.73
CA LEU A 267 2.64 -6.83 4.81
C LEU A 267 2.21 -8.12 5.53
N LYS A 268 3.09 -8.70 6.36
CA LYS A 268 2.77 -9.86 7.20
C LYS A 268 1.52 -9.61 8.06
N LEU A 269 1.51 -8.49 8.79
CA LEU A 269 0.36 -8.11 9.61
C LEU A 269 -0.91 -7.98 8.76
N ASN A 270 -0.81 -7.33 7.61
CA ASN A 270 -1.95 -7.10 6.73
C ASN A 270 -2.52 -8.40 6.16
N LEU A 271 -1.67 -9.34 5.73
CA LEU A 271 -2.08 -10.67 5.27
C LEU A 271 -2.84 -11.43 6.37
N ILE A 272 -2.33 -11.42 7.60
CA ILE A 272 -2.96 -12.12 8.73
C ILE A 272 -4.33 -11.50 9.05
N LEU A 273 -4.42 -10.17 9.14
CA LEU A 273 -5.68 -9.48 9.46
C LEU A 273 -6.76 -9.71 8.40
N ASN A 274 -6.36 -9.90 7.14
CA ASN A 274 -7.28 -10.14 6.02
C ASN A 274 -7.49 -11.63 5.70
N GLY A 275 -7.07 -12.56 6.56
CA GLY A 275 -7.33 -14.00 6.38
C GLY A 275 -6.54 -14.67 5.25
N LEU A 276 -5.43 -14.07 4.82
CA LEU A 276 -4.55 -14.56 3.75
C LEU A 276 -3.27 -15.19 4.33
N VAL A 277 -3.40 -15.93 5.44
CA VAL A 277 -2.27 -16.53 6.17
C VAL A 277 -1.51 -17.53 5.30
N SER A 278 -2.20 -18.32 4.49
CA SER A 278 -1.61 -19.27 3.54
C SER A 278 -0.64 -18.63 2.51
N SER A 279 -0.72 -17.29 2.35
CA SER A 279 0.16 -16.54 1.44
C SER A 279 1.43 -16.00 2.10
N LEU A 280 1.63 -16.18 3.41
CA LEU A 280 2.79 -15.64 4.14
C LEU A 280 4.12 -16.16 3.59
N ASP A 281 4.20 -17.44 3.21
CA ASP A 281 5.40 -18.04 2.62
C ASP A 281 5.78 -17.44 1.24
N HIS A 282 4.84 -16.76 0.60
CA HIS A 282 5.04 -16.08 -0.68
C HIS A 282 5.35 -14.58 -0.53
N ALA A 283 5.42 -14.09 0.72
CA ALA A 283 5.82 -12.71 1.02
C ALA A 283 7.33 -12.62 1.26
N ILE A 284 8.06 -12.19 0.24
CA ILE A 284 9.51 -12.27 0.18
C ILE A 284 10.15 -10.89 0.45
N GLN A 285 11.13 -10.86 1.36
CA GLN A 285 11.96 -9.68 1.59
C GLN A 285 13.20 -9.73 0.70
N GLY A 286 13.32 -8.79 -0.23
CA GLY A 286 14.50 -8.66 -1.11
C GLY A 286 14.26 -7.80 -2.35
N ASP A 287 15.36 -7.46 -3.04
CA ASP A 287 15.35 -6.62 -4.25
C ASP A 287 14.81 -7.39 -5.46
N THR A 288 13.62 -7.08 -5.88
CA THR A 288 12.93 -7.70 -7.01
C THR A 288 13.67 -7.48 -8.33
N LEU A 289 14.26 -6.31 -8.54
CA LEU A 289 14.89 -5.99 -9.82
C LEU A 289 16.20 -6.75 -10.02
N VAL A 290 16.95 -6.99 -8.94
CA VAL A 290 18.22 -7.70 -8.98
C VAL A 290 18.05 -9.20 -8.81
N ALA A 291 17.19 -9.62 -7.87
CA ALA A 291 16.99 -11.00 -7.47
C ALA A 291 15.50 -11.33 -7.34
N PRO A 292 14.76 -11.45 -8.47
CA PRO A 292 13.37 -11.88 -8.42
C PRO A 292 13.29 -13.29 -7.84
N TYR A 293 12.53 -13.45 -6.76
CA TYR A 293 12.41 -14.72 -6.05
C TYR A 293 11.45 -15.68 -6.74
N HIS A 294 10.28 -15.16 -7.16
CA HIS A 294 9.25 -15.97 -7.77
C HIS A 294 9.66 -16.38 -9.18
N LYS A 295 10.02 -17.65 -9.32
CA LYS A 295 10.47 -18.28 -10.55
C LYS A 295 9.45 -19.29 -11.04
N SER A 296 9.52 -19.59 -12.35
CA SER A 296 8.88 -20.77 -12.94
C SER A 296 9.46 -22.07 -12.35
N ASP A 297 8.79 -23.18 -12.55
CA ASP A 297 9.19 -24.48 -12.01
C ASP A 297 10.59 -24.92 -12.47
N ASP A 298 11.06 -24.45 -13.64
CA ASP A 298 12.41 -24.70 -14.14
C ASP A 298 13.49 -23.83 -13.44
N GLY A 299 13.08 -22.87 -12.60
CA GLY A 299 13.94 -21.93 -11.89
C GLY A 299 14.64 -20.88 -12.77
N GLN A 300 14.42 -20.88 -14.09
CA GLN A 300 15.13 -20.04 -15.05
C GLN A 300 14.34 -18.78 -15.42
N SER A 301 13.04 -18.95 -15.67
CA SER A 301 12.13 -17.88 -16.05
C SER A 301 11.45 -17.24 -14.84
N LEU A 302 10.83 -16.09 -15.02
CA LEU A 302 9.91 -15.53 -14.03
C LEU A 302 8.64 -16.38 -13.95
N ARG A 303 8.11 -16.55 -12.74
CA ARG A 303 6.73 -17.04 -12.58
C ARG A 303 5.78 -15.99 -13.17
N THR A 304 4.72 -16.44 -13.80
CA THR A 304 3.68 -15.58 -14.35
C THR A 304 2.39 -15.74 -13.53
N PHE A 305 1.58 -14.68 -13.47
CA PHE A 305 0.44 -14.54 -12.57
C PHE A 305 -0.80 -14.09 -13.34
N ASP A 306 -1.98 -14.36 -12.77
CA ASP A 306 -3.26 -13.94 -13.33
C ASP A 306 -3.44 -12.43 -13.20
N TYR A 307 -3.09 -11.88 -12.02
CA TYR A 307 -3.12 -10.45 -11.77
C TYR A 307 -1.80 -9.96 -11.20
N VAL A 308 -1.27 -8.89 -11.80
CA VAL A 308 -0.05 -8.22 -11.31
C VAL A 308 -0.35 -6.75 -11.05
N VAL A 309 -0.13 -6.32 -9.82
CA VAL A 309 -0.30 -4.90 -9.43
C VAL A 309 1.00 -4.34 -8.90
N SER A 310 1.20 -3.03 -9.01
CA SER A 310 2.39 -2.39 -8.45
C SER A 310 2.17 -0.90 -8.23
N ASN A 311 2.64 -0.40 -7.11
CA ASN A 311 2.89 1.02 -6.88
C ASN A 311 4.38 1.21 -6.54
N PRO A 312 5.26 1.21 -7.56
CA PRO A 312 6.70 1.25 -7.35
C PRO A 312 7.18 2.65 -7.00
N PRO A 313 8.38 2.79 -6.42
CA PRO A 313 9.03 4.09 -6.32
C PRO A 313 9.24 4.69 -7.71
N PHE A 314 8.95 5.99 -7.88
CA PHE A 314 9.09 6.64 -9.18
C PHE A 314 10.53 6.98 -9.51
N LYS A 315 11.28 7.39 -8.50
CA LYS A 315 12.67 7.79 -8.59
C LYS A 315 13.45 7.18 -7.44
N MET A 316 14.60 6.60 -7.74
CA MET A 316 15.49 6.00 -6.74
C MET A 316 16.88 5.89 -7.33
N ASP A 317 17.90 6.05 -6.50
CA ASP A 317 19.26 5.67 -6.86
C ASP A 317 19.39 4.15 -6.88
N PHE A 318 19.70 3.58 -8.04
CA PHE A 318 20.06 2.17 -8.22
C PHE A 318 21.36 2.03 -9.03
N SER A 319 22.22 3.06 -8.98
CA SER A 319 23.48 3.10 -9.72
C SER A 319 24.37 1.89 -9.42
N ASP A 320 24.46 1.45 -8.17
CA ASP A 320 25.27 0.32 -7.74
C ASP A 320 24.80 -1.03 -8.30
N THR A 321 23.51 -1.16 -8.57
CA THR A 321 22.90 -2.40 -9.09
C THR A 321 22.59 -2.35 -10.57
N ARG A 322 22.74 -1.19 -11.19
CA ARG A 322 22.36 -0.93 -12.58
C ARG A 322 22.92 -1.94 -13.58
N GLU A 323 24.20 -2.27 -13.46
CA GLU A 323 24.85 -3.21 -14.40
C GLU A 323 24.32 -4.64 -14.26
N LYS A 324 23.99 -5.07 -13.02
CA LYS A 324 23.33 -6.36 -12.78
C LYS A 324 21.96 -6.41 -13.44
N ILE A 325 21.19 -5.32 -13.37
CA ILE A 325 19.88 -5.18 -14.00
C ILE A 325 20.03 -5.18 -15.53
N ALA A 326 20.99 -4.42 -16.06
CA ALA A 326 21.27 -4.34 -17.50
C ALA A 326 21.73 -5.67 -18.12
N ALA A 327 22.29 -6.58 -17.31
CA ALA A 327 22.66 -7.92 -17.74
C ALA A 327 21.46 -8.84 -18.03
N MET A 328 20.21 -8.39 -17.79
CA MET A 328 18.96 -9.12 -18.03
C MET A 328 18.12 -8.51 -19.18
N PRO A 329 18.63 -8.44 -20.43
CA PRO A 329 17.98 -7.71 -21.53
C PRO A 329 16.63 -8.32 -21.94
N ALA A 330 16.42 -9.62 -21.74
CA ALA A 330 15.13 -10.25 -22.03
C ALA A 330 14.03 -9.73 -21.09
N ARG A 331 14.39 -9.42 -19.83
CA ARG A 331 13.49 -8.87 -18.83
C ARG A 331 13.31 -7.35 -18.99
N PHE A 332 14.38 -6.64 -19.36
CA PHE A 332 14.39 -5.18 -19.52
C PHE A 332 14.60 -4.78 -20.98
N TRP A 333 13.67 -5.23 -21.81
CA TRP A 333 13.69 -5.11 -23.28
C TRP A 333 13.73 -3.68 -23.82
N ALA A 334 13.18 -2.70 -23.08
CA ALA A 334 13.30 -1.28 -23.42
C ALA A 334 14.64 -0.64 -22.96
N GLY A 335 15.44 -1.42 -22.25
CA GLY A 335 16.71 -1.00 -21.64
C GLY A 335 16.54 -0.49 -20.20
N VAL A 336 17.66 -0.06 -19.64
CA VAL A 336 17.80 0.41 -18.26
C VAL A 336 18.19 1.89 -18.26
N PRO A 337 17.57 2.75 -17.43
CA PRO A 337 17.92 4.16 -17.33
C PRO A 337 19.43 4.37 -17.11
N THR A 338 19.97 5.40 -17.76
CA THR A 338 21.38 5.79 -17.60
C THR A 338 21.60 6.50 -16.27
N ILE A 339 22.78 6.37 -15.70
CA ILE A 339 23.16 7.11 -14.49
C ILE A 339 23.36 8.58 -14.88
N PRO A 340 22.58 9.51 -14.31
CA PRO A 340 22.75 10.92 -14.60
C PRO A 340 24.02 11.48 -13.93
N LYS A 341 24.60 12.52 -14.49
CA LYS A 341 25.79 13.19 -13.92
C LYS A 341 25.48 13.93 -12.61
N LYS A 342 24.23 14.32 -12.41
CA LYS A 342 23.69 14.98 -11.21
C LYS A 342 22.35 14.33 -10.88
N ASP A 343 21.91 14.45 -9.63
CA ASP A 343 20.61 13.96 -9.18
C ASP A 343 20.43 12.45 -9.41
N ILE A 344 21.39 11.64 -8.97
CA ILE A 344 21.38 10.16 -9.10
C ILE A 344 20.11 9.56 -8.47
N ASP A 345 19.62 10.17 -7.40
CA ASP A 345 18.36 9.84 -6.71
C ASP A 345 17.11 10.01 -7.59
N LYS A 346 17.23 10.67 -8.76
CA LYS A 346 16.12 10.89 -9.70
C LYS A 346 16.08 9.89 -10.86
N MET A 347 16.82 8.77 -10.80
CA MET A 347 16.73 7.72 -11.83
C MET A 347 15.32 7.12 -11.88
N ALA A 348 14.77 7.02 -13.09
CA ALA A 348 13.37 6.61 -13.33
C ALA A 348 13.16 5.09 -13.16
N ILE A 349 13.27 4.59 -11.93
CA ILE A 349 13.20 3.17 -11.58
C ILE A 349 11.85 2.53 -11.95
N TYR A 350 10.74 3.29 -11.91
CA TYR A 350 9.40 2.80 -12.28
C TYR A 350 9.34 2.20 -13.68
N THR A 351 10.21 2.64 -14.61
CA THR A 351 10.27 2.09 -15.97
C THR A 351 10.75 0.65 -16.01
N LEU A 352 11.51 0.22 -15.01
CA LEU A 352 11.94 -1.16 -14.82
C LEU A 352 10.80 -2.01 -14.26
N PHE A 353 10.02 -1.45 -13.32
CA PHE A 353 8.84 -2.12 -12.76
C PHE A 353 7.75 -2.31 -13.82
N ILE A 354 7.52 -1.36 -14.74
CA ILE A 354 6.58 -1.57 -15.85
C ILE A 354 7.00 -2.80 -16.68
N GLN A 355 8.28 -2.89 -17.04
CA GLN A 355 8.79 -4.02 -17.82
C GLN A 355 8.68 -5.34 -17.04
N HIS A 356 8.95 -5.31 -15.73
CA HIS A 356 8.83 -6.49 -14.88
C HIS A 356 7.37 -6.95 -14.74
N VAL A 357 6.44 -6.03 -14.50
CA VAL A 357 4.99 -6.32 -14.41
C VAL A 357 4.51 -7.03 -15.68
N ILE A 358 4.84 -6.49 -16.86
CA ILE A 358 4.43 -7.08 -18.14
C ILE A 358 5.01 -8.48 -18.31
N ASN A 359 6.30 -8.69 -17.97
CA ASN A 359 6.94 -10.02 -18.08
C ASN A 359 6.44 -11.03 -17.03
N SER A 360 5.72 -10.58 -16.02
CA SER A 360 5.14 -11.42 -14.97
C SER A 360 3.65 -11.75 -15.21
N LEU A 361 3.07 -11.36 -16.34
CA LEU A 361 1.69 -11.68 -16.69
C LEU A 361 1.60 -13.04 -17.40
N LYS A 362 0.64 -13.89 -17.01
CA LYS A 362 0.19 -15.04 -17.80
C LYS A 362 -0.31 -14.58 -19.17
N GLU A 363 -0.51 -15.49 -20.11
CA GLU A 363 -1.01 -15.20 -21.47
C GLU A 363 -2.33 -14.39 -21.44
N ASN A 364 -3.24 -14.74 -20.52
CA ASN A 364 -4.51 -14.04 -20.29
C ASN A 364 -4.49 -13.18 -19.03
N GLY A 365 -3.29 -12.93 -18.47
CA GLY A 365 -3.13 -12.17 -17.24
C GLY A 365 -3.34 -10.68 -17.46
N LYS A 366 -3.80 -10.00 -16.42
CA LYS A 366 -4.01 -8.56 -16.43
C LYS A 366 -3.15 -7.88 -15.36
N GLY A 367 -2.76 -6.64 -15.61
CA GLY A 367 -1.94 -5.90 -14.67
C GLY A 367 -2.36 -4.44 -14.53
N ALA A 368 -1.99 -3.84 -13.41
CA ALA A 368 -2.12 -2.39 -13.21
C ALA A 368 -0.91 -1.84 -12.45
N ILE A 369 -0.45 -0.67 -12.87
CA ILE A 369 0.71 -0.02 -12.25
C ILE A 369 0.49 1.49 -12.11
N VAL A 370 0.89 2.00 -10.96
CA VAL A 370 0.91 3.45 -10.70
C VAL A 370 2.19 4.05 -11.26
N VAL A 371 2.06 5.13 -12.03
CA VAL A 371 3.18 5.82 -12.68
C VAL A 371 3.05 7.34 -12.54
N PRO A 372 4.15 8.11 -12.65
CA PRO A 372 4.04 9.57 -12.78
C PRO A 372 3.25 9.93 -14.04
N THR A 373 2.32 10.89 -13.96
CA THR A 373 1.48 11.31 -15.10
C THR A 373 2.31 11.73 -16.32
N GLY A 374 3.52 12.23 -16.12
CA GLY A 374 4.45 12.54 -17.20
C GLY A 374 4.83 11.36 -18.10
N PHE A 375 4.64 10.11 -17.63
CA PHE A 375 4.82 8.91 -18.45
C PHE A 375 3.83 8.84 -19.60
N LEU A 376 2.59 9.30 -19.41
CA LEU A 376 1.53 9.24 -20.44
C LEU A 376 1.89 9.94 -21.76
N THR A 377 2.86 10.84 -21.74
CA THR A 377 3.33 11.62 -22.89
C THR A 377 4.83 11.50 -23.14
N ALA A 378 5.47 10.46 -22.59
CA ALA A 378 6.91 10.24 -22.73
C ALA A 378 7.32 10.02 -24.20
N LYS A 379 8.31 10.79 -24.68
CA LYS A 379 8.76 10.74 -26.10
C LYS A 379 10.13 10.11 -26.28
N SER A 380 10.95 10.14 -25.27
CA SER A 380 12.35 9.75 -25.33
C SER A 380 12.75 8.89 -24.13
N SER A 381 14.00 8.44 -24.08
CA SER A 381 14.54 7.60 -23.02
C SER A 381 13.88 6.21 -22.93
N VAL A 382 14.13 5.49 -21.87
CA VAL A 382 13.50 4.19 -21.58
C VAL A 382 11.98 4.32 -21.49
N ALA A 383 11.49 5.40 -20.83
CA ALA A 383 10.05 5.63 -20.69
C ALA A 383 9.33 5.72 -22.04
N GLY A 384 9.87 6.49 -23.01
CA GLY A 384 9.29 6.58 -24.36
C GLY A 384 9.31 5.25 -25.13
N LYS A 385 10.37 4.44 -24.95
CA LYS A 385 10.45 3.10 -25.55
C LYS A 385 9.41 2.15 -24.96
N VAL A 386 9.23 2.19 -23.64
CA VAL A 386 8.20 1.39 -22.95
C VAL A 386 6.82 1.80 -23.43
N LEU A 387 6.51 3.11 -23.44
CA LEU A 387 5.22 3.64 -23.89
C LEU A 387 4.90 3.20 -25.32
N LYS A 388 5.86 3.36 -26.22
CA LYS A 388 5.71 2.91 -27.61
C LYS A 388 5.42 1.40 -27.68
N HIS A 389 6.17 0.59 -26.97
CA HIS A 389 6.02 -0.87 -27.01
C HIS A 389 4.65 -1.34 -26.51
N ILE A 390 4.15 -0.82 -25.37
CA ILE A 390 2.86 -1.25 -24.81
C ILE A 390 1.68 -0.89 -25.72
N VAL A 391 1.80 0.17 -26.52
CA VAL A 391 0.82 0.57 -27.52
C VAL A 391 0.95 -0.30 -28.79
N ASP A 392 2.15 -0.42 -29.35
CA ASP A 392 2.39 -1.20 -30.58
C ASP A 392 2.03 -2.69 -30.40
N GLN A 393 2.27 -3.23 -29.21
CA GLN A 393 1.93 -4.62 -28.86
C GLN A 393 0.50 -4.79 -28.35
N LYS A 394 -0.30 -3.71 -28.29
CA LYS A 394 -1.69 -3.70 -27.81
C LYS A 394 -1.86 -4.28 -26.39
N ILE A 395 -0.85 -4.11 -25.53
CA ILE A 395 -0.87 -4.59 -24.15
C ILE A 395 -1.67 -3.64 -23.24
N ILE A 396 -1.57 -2.31 -23.47
CA ILE A 396 -2.29 -1.30 -22.72
C ILE A 396 -3.76 -1.25 -23.16
N TYR A 397 -4.71 -1.34 -22.22
CA TYR A 397 -6.14 -1.19 -22.52
C TYR A 397 -6.81 -0.04 -21.78
N GLY A 398 -6.09 0.62 -20.86
CA GLY A 398 -6.61 1.79 -20.19
C GLY A 398 -5.56 2.58 -19.42
N ALA A 399 -5.87 3.87 -19.21
CA ALA A 399 -5.12 4.76 -18.33
C ALA A 399 -6.06 5.73 -17.60
N VAL A 400 -5.85 5.91 -16.29
CA VAL A 400 -6.64 6.82 -15.45
C VAL A 400 -5.70 7.81 -14.77
N SER A 401 -5.81 9.09 -15.11
CA SER A 401 -5.10 10.17 -14.39
C SER A 401 -5.83 10.50 -13.10
N MET A 402 -5.12 10.39 -11.97
CA MET A 402 -5.68 10.58 -10.64
C MET A 402 -5.61 12.05 -10.20
N PRO A 403 -6.42 12.47 -9.22
CA PRO A 403 -6.33 13.81 -8.65
C PRO A 403 -4.96 14.06 -8.00
N SER A 404 -4.52 15.31 -8.03
CA SER A 404 -3.33 15.73 -7.26
C SER A 404 -3.56 15.53 -5.75
N ASN A 405 -2.48 15.28 -5.01
CA ASN A 405 -2.50 15.13 -3.55
C ASN A 405 -3.37 13.96 -3.02
N VAL A 406 -3.72 12.98 -3.86
CA VAL A 406 -4.36 11.72 -3.41
C VAL A 406 -3.35 10.85 -2.69
N PHE A 407 -2.09 10.82 -3.15
CA PHE A 407 -1.01 10.16 -2.43
C PHE A 407 -0.41 11.09 -1.37
N ALA A 408 -0.23 10.57 -0.17
CA ALA A 408 0.44 11.31 0.89
C ALA A 408 1.88 11.67 0.47
N ASN A 409 2.27 12.94 0.66
CA ASN A 409 3.64 13.46 0.50
C ASN A 409 4.26 13.42 -0.91
N THR A 410 3.51 13.19 -1.98
CA THR A 410 4.04 13.38 -3.34
C THR A 410 3.38 14.57 -4.00
N GLY A 411 4.16 15.62 -4.32
CA GLY A 411 3.73 16.69 -5.23
C GLY A 411 3.65 16.25 -6.70
N THR A 412 3.83 14.95 -6.97
CA THR A 412 3.83 14.38 -8.31
C THR A 412 2.43 13.88 -8.64
N ASN A 413 1.86 14.38 -9.73
CA ASN A 413 0.61 13.84 -10.26
C ASN A 413 0.84 12.41 -10.76
N VAL A 414 -0.09 11.53 -10.47
CA VAL A 414 0.00 10.11 -10.79
C VAL A 414 -1.11 9.65 -11.72
N SER A 415 -0.83 8.58 -12.45
CA SER A 415 -1.80 7.89 -13.29
C SER A 415 -1.67 6.38 -13.09
N VAL A 416 -2.75 5.65 -13.29
CA VAL A 416 -2.76 4.19 -13.27
C VAL A 416 -2.85 3.68 -14.70
N LEU A 417 -1.97 2.78 -15.07
CA LEU A 417 -2.00 2.07 -16.36
C LEU A 417 -2.59 0.69 -16.15
N PHE A 418 -3.39 0.23 -17.11
CA PHE A 418 -4.02 -1.08 -17.10
C PHE A 418 -3.56 -1.91 -18.30
N PHE A 419 -3.06 -3.12 -18.04
CA PHE A 419 -2.50 -4.04 -19.02
C PHE A 419 -3.36 -5.29 -19.16
N ASP A 420 -3.52 -5.77 -20.41
CA ASP A 420 -4.14 -7.04 -20.76
C ASP A 420 -3.22 -7.80 -21.71
N ASN A 421 -2.60 -8.88 -21.23
CA ASN A 421 -1.65 -9.65 -22.02
C ASN A 421 -2.33 -10.54 -23.07
N SER A 422 -3.66 -10.73 -23.00
CA SER A 422 -4.44 -11.37 -24.08
C SER A 422 -4.48 -10.53 -25.36
N ARG A 423 -4.20 -9.21 -25.23
CA ARG A 423 -4.21 -8.24 -26.32
C ARG A 423 -5.54 -8.18 -27.10
N SER A 424 -6.61 -8.53 -26.41
CA SER A 424 -7.96 -8.62 -27.00
C SER A 424 -8.70 -7.29 -27.09
N ALA A 425 -8.17 -6.24 -26.43
CA ALA A 425 -8.79 -4.93 -26.43
C ALA A 425 -8.72 -4.27 -27.82
N ASP A 426 -9.85 -3.80 -28.33
CA ASP A 426 -9.99 -3.05 -29.58
C ASP A 426 -9.73 -1.55 -29.37
N LYS A 427 -10.00 -1.04 -28.18
CA LYS A 427 -9.84 0.36 -27.78
C LYS A 427 -9.19 0.48 -26.43
N VAL A 428 -8.54 1.61 -26.20
CA VAL A 428 -7.94 2.01 -24.95
C VAL A 428 -8.82 3.07 -24.30
N VAL A 429 -9.21 2.85 -23.03
CA VAL A 429 -10.00 3.80 -22.26
C VAL A 429 -9.06 4.76 -21.53
N LEU A 430 -9.21 6.06 -21.79
CA LEU A 430 -8.42 7.11 -21.16
C LEU A 430 -9.34 8.00 -20.32
N ILE A 431 -9.06 8.09 -19.01
CA ILE A 431 -9.84 8.89 -18.07
C ILE A 431 -8.97 9.98 -17.45
N ASP A 432 -9.49 11.20 -17.41
CA ASP A 432 -8.95 12.30 -16.62
C ASP A 432 -9.80 12.54 -15.37
N ALA A 433 -9.44 11.88 -14.27
CA ALA A 433 -10.06 12.08 -12.98
C ALA A 433 -9.39 13.18 -12.14
N SER A 434 -8.48 13.96 -12.73
CA SER A 434 -7.68 14.97 -12.00
C SER A 434 -8.50 16.04 -11.27
N LYS A 435 -9.74 16.27 -11.72
CA LYS A 435 -10.68 17.25 -11.12
C LYS A 435 -11.55 16.67 -10.00
N LEU A 436 -11.53 15.34 -9.79
CA LEU A 436 -12.31 14.69 -8.74
C LEU A 436 -11.66 14.81 -7.37
N GLY A 437 -12.41 14.44 -6.35
CA GLY A 437 -11.96 14.36 -4.97
C GLY A 437 -12.17 15.65 -4.18
N GLU A 438 -12.45 15.44 -2.89
CA GLU A 438 -12.61 16.49 -1.89
C GLU A 438 -11.27 16.82 -1.23
N GLU A 439 -10.97 18.11 -1.14
CA GLU A 439 -9.77 18.59 -0.46
C GLU A 439 -9.97 18.63 1.06
N TYR A 440 -8.99 18.14 1.79
CA TYR A 440 -8.96 18.23 3.25
C TYR A 440 -7.55 18.50 3.75
N LYS A 441 -7.44 19.01 4.99
CA LYS A 441 -6.15 19.23 5.66
C LYS A 441 -5.86 18.07 6.59
N ASP A 442 -4.64 17.53 6.49
CA ASP A 442 -4.09 16.57 7.44
C ASP A 442 -2.81 17.20 8.04
N GLY A 443 -2.95 17.81 9.20
CA GLY A 443 -1.93 18.69 9.76
C GLY A 443 -1.69 19.92 8.85
N ASN A 444 -0.44 20.10 8.42
CA ASN A 444 -0.05 21.17 7.50
C ASN A 444 -0.12 20.76 6.01
N LEU A 445 -0.47 19.51 5.71
CA LEU A 445 -0.51 18.99 4.35
C LEU A 445 -1.92 19.08 3.78
N GLN A 446 -2.03 19.59 2.56
CA GLN A 446 -3.27 19.56 1.80
C GLN A 446 -3.35 18.22 1.07
N LYS A 447 -4.41 17.46 1.37
CA LYS A 447 -4.69 16.15 0.79
C LYS A 447 -6.02 16.17 0.05
N ARG A 448 -6.22 15.16 -0.82
CA ARG A 448 -7.46 14.98 -1.55
C ARG A 448 -7.93 13.52 -1.40
N ARG A 449 -9.23 13.33 -1.18
CA ARG A 449 -9.86 12.04 -1.02
C ARG A 449 -10.97 11.89 -2.03
N LEU A 450 -10.96 10.77 -2.80
CA LEU A 450 -12.05 10.40 -3.67
C LEU A 450 -13.26 9.95 -2.83
N ARG A 451 -14.45 10.44 -3.19
CA ARG A 451 -15.71 10.01 -2.59
C ARG A 451 -16.18 8.70 -3.21
N PRO A 452 -16.99 7.89 -2.51
CA PRO A 452 -17.50 6.62 -3.05
C PRO A 452 -18.15 6.75 -4.43
N GLU A 453 -18.99 7.79 -4.64
CA GLU A 453 -19.64 8.04 -5.92
C GLU A 453 -18.67 8.42 -7.05
N GLU A 454 -17.54 9.02 -6.73
CA GLU A 454 -16.48 9.34 -7.70
C GLU A 454 -15.70 8.09 -8.08
N ILE A 455 -15.47 7.18 -7.14
CA ILE A 455 -14.88 5.87 -7.39
C ILE A 455 -15.77 5.06 -8.33
N GLU A 456 -17.08 5.00 -8.04
CA GLU A 456 -18.06 4.32 -8.89
C GLU A 456 -18.13 4.94 -10.29
N LYS A 457 -18.08 6.26 -10.39
CA LYS A 457 -18.06 6.96 -11.68
C LYS A 457 -16.86 6.53 -12.52
N ILE A 458 -15.66 6.48 -11.94
CA ILE A 458 -14.44 6.04 -12.65
C ILE A 458 -14.62 4.60 -13.14
N ILE A 459 -15.06 3.70 -12.25
CA ILE A 459 -15.18 2.27 -12.54
C ILE A 459 -16.23 2.02 -13.63
N THR A 460 -17.42 2.60 -13.50
CA THR A 460 -18.52 2.41 -14.46
C THR A 460 -18.15 2.97 -15.83
N THR A 461 -17.62 4.19 -15.89
CA THR A 461 -17.19 4.82 -17.15
C THR A 461 -16.10 4.00 -17.84
N PHE A 462 -15.12 3.49 -17.09
CA PHE A 462 -14.04 2.67 -17.63
C PHE A 462 -14.57 1.35 -18.23
N ARG A 463 -15.41 0.62 -17.48
CA ARG A 463 -15.98 -0.67 -17.89
C ARG A 463 -16.87 -0.54 -19.11
N ASN A 464 -17.71 0.48 -19.14
CA ASN A 464 -18.62 0.73 -20.25
C ASN A 464 -17.91 1.34 -21.47
N LYS A 465 -16.62 1.69 -21.35
CA LYS A 465 -15.87 2.42 -22.39
C LYS A 465 -16.58 3.70 -22.83
N GLU A 466 -17.21 4.40 -21.89
CA GLU A 466 -18.02 5.59 -22.17
C GLU A 466 -17.15 6.78 -22.54
N ALA A 467 -17.52 7.50 -23.58
CA ALA A 467 -16.99 8.83 -23.87
C ALA A 467 -17.81 9.88 -23.11
N VAL A 468 -17.15 10.61 -22.20
CA VAL A 468 -17.77 11.67 -21.38
C VAL A 468 -16.94 12.93 -21.55
N ASP A 469 -17.59 14.02 -21.91
CA ASP A 469 -16.95 15.32 -22.12
C ASP A 469 -16.03 15.70 -20.96
N ASP A 470 -14.80 16.15 -21.27
CA ASP A 470 -13.78 16.59 -20.33
C ASP A 470 -13.43 15.56 -19.22
N PHE A 471 -13.82 14.27 -19.40
CA PHE A 471 -13.57 13.23 -18.42
C PHE A 471 -12.99 11.94 -19.03
N SER A 472 -13.58 11.39 -20.10
CA SER A 472 -13.15 10.11 -20.66
C SER A 472 -13.31 10.01 -22.17
N VAL A 473 -12.43 9.22 -22.79
CA VAL A 473 -12.51 8.81 -24.20
C VAL A 473 -12.12 7.35 -24.34
N ALA A 474 -12.68 6.69 -25.36
CA ALA A 474 -12.29 5.35 -25.78
C ALA A 474 -11.71 5.42 -27.19
N VAL A 475 -10.40 5.32 -27.32
CA VAL A 475 -9.62 5.56 -28.53
C VAL A 475 -9.00 4.27 -29.09
N THR A 476 -8.83 4.20 -30.39
CA THR A 476 -8.11 3.11 -31.06
C THR A 476 -6.60 3.27 -30.93
N TYR A 477 -5.85 2.19 -31.14
CA TYR A 477 -4.38 2.26 -31.15
C TYR A 477 -3.85 3.16 -32.29
N ASP A 478 -4.52 3.20 -33.44
CA ASP A 478 -4.13 4.07 -34.54
C ASP A 478 -4.28 5.55 -34.19
N GLU A 479 -5.34 5.93 -33.46
CA GLU A 479 -5.51 7.29 -32.94
C GLU A 479 -4.41 7.65 -31.93
N ILE A 480 -4.01 6.69 -31.05
CA ILE A 480 -2.91 6.90 -30.11
C ILE A 480 -1.60 7.12 -30.87
N ILE A 481 -1.32 6.32 -31.89
CA ILE A 481 -0.12 6.47 -32.74
C ILE A 481 -0.13 7.83 -33.42
N ALA A 482 -1.27 8.25 -34.01
CA ALA A 482 -1.43 9.55 -34.66
C ALA A 482 -1.19 10.73 -33.67
N LYS A 483 -1.55 10.57 -32.41
CA LYS A 483 -1.28 11.51 -31.30
C LYS A 483 0.11 11.31 -30.65
N LYS A 484 1.07 10.69 -31.39
CA LYS A 484 2.47 10.46 -30.96
C LYS A 484 2.56 9.64 -29.66
N TYR A 485 1.77 8.58 -29.56
CA TYR A 485 1.69 7.65 -28.44
C TYR A 485 1.19 8.27 -27.12
N SER A 486 0.49 9.39 -27.17
CA SER A 486 -0.06 10.00 -25.94
C SER A 486 -1.20 9.18 -25.37
N LEU A 487 -1.14 8.90 -24.06
CA LEU A 487 -2.21 8.29 -23.27
C LEU A 487 -2.93 9.33 -22.37
N ALA A 488 -2.68 10.63 -22.56
CA ALA A 488 -3.34 11.67 -21.81
C ALA A 488 -4.71 11.98 -22.43
N ALA A 489 -5.80 11.70 -21.69
CA ALA A 489 -7.18 11.85 -22.16
C ALA A 489 -7.48 13.26 -22.70
N GLY A 490 -6.95 14.30 -22.06
CA GLY A 490 -7.15 15.69 -22.47
C GLY A 490 -6.65 16.04 -23.89
N GLN A 491 -5.83 15.19 -24.54
CA GLN A 491 -5.41 15.40 -25.91
C GLN A 491 -6.45 14.90 -26.96
N TYR A 492 -7.49 14.24 -26.49
CA TYR A 492 -8.56 13.66 -27.32
C TYR A 492 -9.91 14.35 -27.08
N PHE A 493 -10.01 15.21 -26.11
CA PHE A 493 -11.22 16.00 -25.89
C PHE A 493 -11.41 17.05 -26.98
N ASP A 494 -12.65 17.28 -27.36
CA ASP A 494 -12.98 18.35 -28.26
C ASP A 494 -12.71 19.70 -27.60
N VAL A 495 -12.03 20.58 -28.34
CA VAL A 495 -11.83 21.95 -27.88
C VAL A 495 -13.16 22.68 -28.02
N LYS A 496 -13.90 22.80 -26.91
CA LYS A 496 -15.06 23.68 -26.87
C LYS A 496 -14.57 25.12 -26.90
N ILE A 497 -14.68 25.74 -28.07
CA ILE A 497 -14.47 27.19 -28.16
C ILE A 497 -15.77 27.84 -27.66
N GLU A 498 -15.80 28.22 -26.40
CA GLU A 498 -16.85 29.10 -25.92
C GLU A 498 -16.64 30.48 -26.57
N TYR A 499 -17.44 30.75 -27.60
CA TYR A 499 -17.54 32.11 -28.13
C TYR A 499 -18.24 32.95 -27.05
N VAL A 500 -17.47 33.77 -26.37
CA VAL A 500 -18.04 34.81 -25.52
C VAL A 500 -18.59 35.86 -26.48
N GLU A 501 -19.89 35.84 -26.72
CA GLU A 501 -20.56 36.91 -27.44
C GLU A 501 -20.52 38.17 -26.58
N LEU A 502 -19.52 38.98 -26.82
CA LEU A 502 -19.42 40.34 -26.25
C LEU A 502 -19.87 41.32 -27.32
N THR A 503 -20.72 42.25 -26.92
CA THR A 503 -20.93 43.43 -27.75
C THR A 503 -19.61 44.22 -27.87
N GLN A 504 -19.49 45.03 -28.91
CA GLN A 504 -18.29 45.83 -29.12
C GLN A 504 -17.99 46.70 -27.89
N GLU A 505 -19.01 47.28 -27.28
CA GLU A 505 -18.90 48.11 -26.09
C GLU A 505 -18.40 47.34 -24.86
N GLU A 506 -18.90 46.11 -24.64
CA GLU A 506 -18.44 45.21 -23.56
C GLU A 506 -16.99 44.75 -23.77
N PHE A 507 -16.62 44.46 -25.01
CA PHE A 507 -15.23 44.10 -25.34
C PHE A 507 -14.28 45.27 -25.07
N GLU A 508 -14.62 46.49 -25.54
CA GLU A 508 -13.83 47.68 -25.32
C GLU A 508 -13.70 48.05 -23.84
N ALA A 509 -14.77 47.88 -23.06
CA ALA A 509 -14.77 48.08 -21.60
C ALA A 509 -13.86 47.07 -20.89
N LYS A 510 -13.93 45.79 -21.22
CA LYS A 510 -13.05 44.75 -20.67
C LYS A 510 -11.58 44.98 -21.05
N MET A 511 -11.32 45.32 -22.32
CA MET A 511 -9.96 45.63 -22.77
C MET A 511 -9.38 46.85 -22.08
N SER A 512 -10.20 47.86 -21.81
CA SER A 512 -9.77 49.05 -21.04
C SER A 512 -9.47 48.68 -19.58
N ALA A 513 -10.31 47.86 -18.94
CA ALA A 513 -10.08 47.37 -17.58
C ALA A 513 -8.77 46.57 -17.48
N PHE A 514 -8.54 45.61 -18.39
CA PHE A 514 -7.29 44.82 -18.43
C PHE A 514 -6.05 45.72 -18.66
N LYS A 515 -6.13 46.71 -19.52
CA LYS A 515 -5.00 47.65 -19.71
C LYS A 515 -4.69 48.42 -18.43
N THR A 516 -5.71 48.88 -17.70
CA THR A 516 -5.55 49.61 -16.45
C THR A 516 -4.94 48.71 -15.37
N GLU A 517 -5.42 47.47 -15.25
CA GLU A 517 -4.89 46.49 -14.29
C GLU A 517 -3.44 46.11 -14.61
N LEU A 518 -3.13 45.87 -15.88
CA LEU A 518 -1.76 45.58 -16.33
C LEU A 518 -0.81 46.74 -16.05
N GLN A 519 -1.26 47.97 -16.24
CA GLN A 519 -0.48 49.17 -15.95
C GLN A 519 -0.21 49.32 -14.45
N SER A 520 -1.21 49.00 -13.61
CA SER A 520 -1.04 48.98 -12.15
C SER A 520 0.00 47.93 -11.72
N PHE A 521 -0.02 46.72 -12.31
CA PHE A 521 0.99 45.71 -12.02
C PHE A 521 2.41 46.14 -12.45
N PHE A 522 2.56 46.83 -13.56
CA PHE A 522 3.86 47.37 -13.96
C PHE A 522 4.37 48.47 -13.00
N GLU A 523 3.49 49.33 -12.52
CA GLU A 523 3.84 50.36 -11.56
C GLU A 523 4.25 49.74 -10.21
N GLU A 524 3.49 48.76 -9.72
CA GLU A 524 3.82 48.02 -8.50
C GLU A 524 5.14 47.24 -8.65
N GLY A 525 5.35 46.57 -9.79
CA GLY A 525 6.58 45.86 -10.11
C GLY A 525 7.80 46.80 -10.11
N ASN A 526 7.69 48.01 -10.70
CA ASN A 526 8.76 49.01 -10.70
C ASN A 526 9.04 49.56 -9.29
N ALA A 527 8.01 49.78 -8.48
CA ALA A 527 8.16 50.19 -7.09
C ALA A 527 8.89 49.12 -6.24
N LEU A 528 8.48 47.86 -6.38
CA LEU A 528 9.13 46.71 -5.73
C LEU A 528 10.60 46.56 -6.17
N GLN A 529 10.88 46.70 -7.47
CA GLN A 529 12.24 46.66 -7.99
C GLN A 529 13.11 47.75 -7.38
N THR A 530 12.57 48.96 -7.27
CA THR A 530 13.27 50.12 -6.67
C THR A 530 13.57 49.87 -5.19
N GLU A 531 12.61 49.34 -4.44
CA GLU A 531 12.79 49.01 -3.02
C GLU A 531 13.82 47.90 -2.82
N ILE A 532 13.78 46.81 -3.64
CA ILE A 532 14.79 45.75 -3.61
C ILE A 532 16.19 46.32 -3.85
N MET A 533 16.38 47.16 -4.87
CA MET A 533 17.68 47.78 -5.16
C MET A 533 18.16 48.66 -4.02
N LYS A 534 17.26 49.38 -3.37
CA LYS A 534 17.55 50.21 -2.19
C LYS A 534 17.97 49.35 -0.98
N GLN A 535 17.32 48.21 -0.75
CA GLN A 535 17.68 47.28 0.32
C GLN A 535 19.02 46.61 0.06
N LEU A 536 19.28 46.15 -1.19
CA LEU A 536 20.57 45.62 -1.59
C LEU A 536 21.72 46.62 -1.40
N GLY A 537 21.49 47.92 -1.67
CA GLY A 537 22.47 48.98 -1.44
C GLY A 537 22.83 49.20 0.03
N LYS A 538 22.02 48.71 0.97
CA LYS A 538 22.30 48.78 2.42
C LYS A 538 23.11 47.59 2.95
N VAL A 539 23.26 46.51 2.17
CA VAL A 539 24.04 45.35 2.58
C VAL A 539 25.52 45.69 2.59
N LYS A 540 26.16 45.62 3.74
CA LYS A 540 27.61 45.79 3.93
C LYS A 540 28.19 44.44 4.31
N TYR A 541 29.37 44.12 3.76
CA TYR A 541 30.20 43.02 4.23
C TYR A 541 30.89 43.48 5.53
N GLU A 542 30.66 42.82 6.66
CA GLU A 542 31.42 42.95 7.90
C GLU A 542 32.56 41.93 7.95
#